data_f141dbe552b02e09c40f16a7c700bd63
#
_entry.id   f141dbe552b02e09c40f16a7c700bd63
#
_cell.length_a   1.000
_cell.length_b   1.000
_cell.length_c   1.000
_cell.angle_alpha   90.00
_cell.angle_beta   90.00
_cell.angle_gamma   90.00
#
_symmetry.space_group_name_H-M   'P 1'
#
loop_
_entity.id
_entity.type
_entity.pdbx_description
1 polymer ?
#
loop_
_entity_poly.entity_id
_entity_poly.type
_entity_poly.pdbx_seq_one_letter_code
_entity_poly.pdbx_strand_id
1 'polypeptide(L)'
;MILLAAASPLHAAPLPPSEWNRVEVSPMKTSIYVGSVKLITTIFVRDTDEYNATYQAKVFPWAFWGEKGSIIITLTDEHRAKLRSGERCEFTGEALNHKNKPRTITGYADPADEKHGKIKVRIGADDVELIFNGTYTLSVDGEFEISAAEL
;
A
#
# COMPACT_ATOMS: atom_id res chain seq x y z
N MET A 1 -35.16 24.52 -29.20
CA MET A 1 -34.76 24.20 -28.89
C MET A 1 -34.04 23.59 -28.37
N ILE A 2 -33.70 23.26 -28.04
CA ILE A 2 -33.08 22.73 -27.54
C ILE A 2 -32.32 22.17 -26.99
N LEU A 3 -32.03 21.96 -26.70
CA LEU A 3 -31.43 21.49 -26.14
C LEU A 3 -30.67 20.94 -25.66
N LEU A 4 -30.43 20.79 -25.41
CA LEU A 4 -29.83 20.34 -24.96
C LEU A 4 -29.06 19.86 -24.50
N ALA A 5 -28.93 19.72 -24.28
CA ALA A 5 -28.26 19.34 -23.88
C ALA A 5 -27.65 18.94 -23.32
N ALA A 6 -27.55 18.77 -23.03
CA ALA A 6 -26.96 18.41 -22.50
C ALA A 6 -26.26 17.69 -22.11
N ALA A 7 -26.05 17.33 -22.01
CA ALA A 7 -25.43 16.64 -21.73
C ALA A 7 -24.70 16.23 -21.09
N SER A 8 -24.50 16.02 -20.65
CA SER A 8 -23.89 15.65 -20.10
C SER A 8 -23.11 15.02 -19.77
N PRO A 9 -22.77 14.68 -19.39
CA PRO A 9 -21.98 14.16 -19.05
C PRO A 9 -21.47 13.34 -18.63
N LEU A 10 -21.39 13.01 -18.52
CA LEU A 10 -20.96 12.41 -18.17
C LEU A 10 -20.14 11.95 -17.97
N HIS A 11 -19.93 11.90 -17.67
CA HIS A 11 -19.14 11.59 -17.45
C HIS A 11 -18.58 10.73 -17.21
N ALA A 12 -18.29 10.82 -17.79
CA ALA A 12 -17.28 9.83 -17.63
C ALA A 12 -16.88 9.81 -16.22
N ALA A 13 -17.60 9.16 -15.52
CA ALA A 13 -17.26 9.01 -14.14
C ALA A 13 -15.90 8.36 -14.07
N PRO A 14 -14.97 8.94 -13.32
CA PRO A 14 -13.79 8.21 -12.98
C PRO A 14 -14.22 6.91 -12.32
N LEU A 15 -13.36 5.93 -12.40
CA LEU A 15 -13.64 4.66 -11.77
C LEU A 15 -14.00 4.89 -10.31
N PRO A 16 -15.01 4.18 -9.80
CA PRO A 16 -15.39 4.36 -8.40
C PRO A 16 -14.17 4.17 -7.51
N PRO A 17 -14.03 4.98 -6.47
CA PRO A 17 -12.92 4.80 -5.54
C PRO A 17 -12.82 3.39 -4.97
N SER A 18 -13.95 2.68 -4.89
CA SER A 18 -13.98 1.31 -4.41
C SER A 18 -13.28 0.32 -5.34
N GLU A 19 -12.94 0.73 -6.56
CA GLU A 19 -12.30 -0.17 -7.49
C GLU A 19 -10.94 -0.66 -6.99
N TRP A 20 -10.22 0.18 -6.27
CA TRP A 20 -8.93 -0.23 -5.72
C TRP A 20 -9.04 -0.37 -4.22
N ASN A 21 -9.75 -1.41 -3.78
CA ASN A 21 -9.95 -1.61 -2.36
C ASN A 21 -8.97 -2.60 -1.72
N ARG A 22 -8.06 -3.15 -2.51
CA ARG A 22 -7.04 -4.06 -2.01
C ARG A 22 -5.68 -3.73 -2.60
N VAL A 23 -4.65 -3.79 -1.76
CA VAL A 23 -3.28 -3.59 -2.18
C VAL A 23 -2.44 -4.73 -1.63
N GLU A 24 -1.75 -5.41 -2.52
CA GLU A 24 -0.80 -6.44 -2.13
C GLU A 24 0.60 -5.90 -2.33
N VAL A 25 1.41 -5.98 -1.29
CA VAL A 25 2.80 -5.53 -1.33
C VAL A 25 3.70 -6.75 -1.19
N SER A 26 4.67 -6.86 -2.10
CA SER A 26 5.61 -7.97 -2.04
C SER A 26 6.44 -7.90 -0.76
N PRO A 27 6.93 -9.04 -0.25
CA PRO A 27 7.87 -9.01 0.85
C PRO A 27 9.08 -8.16 0.48
N MET A 28 9.53 -7.34 1.40
CA MET A 28 10.65 -6.41 1.17
C MET A 28 11.75 -6.69 2.17
N LYS A 29 12.98 -6.41 1.77
CA LYS A 29 14.13 -6.69 2.60
C LYS A 29 15.09 -5.51 2.56
N THR A 30 15.68 -5.18 3.69
CA THR A 30 16.72 -4.18 3.75
C THR A 30 17.85 -4.65 4.65
N SER A 31 19.06 -4.16 4.36
CA SER A 31 20.23 -4.47 5.17
C SER A 31 20.31 -3.50 6.34
N ILE A 32 20.72 -4.02 7.48
CA ILE A 32 21.04 -3.19 8.63
C ILE A 32 22.48 -3.50 9.01
N TYR A 33 23.02 -2.73 9.95
CA TYR A 33 24.42 -2.85 10.32
C TYR A 33 24.84 -4.29 10.66
N VAL A 34 23.97 -5.03 11.34
CA VAL A 34 24.30 -6.37 11.85
C VAL A 34 23.50 -7.49 11.20
N GLY A 35 22.87 -7.22 10.06
CA GLY A 35 22.08 -8.26 9.41
C GLY A 35 21.09 -7.68 8.41
N SER A 36 19.88 -8.20 8.41
CA SER A 36 18.86 -7.73 7.51
C SER A 36 17.49 -7.78 8.17
N VAL A 37 16.54 -6.99 7.62
CA VAL A 37 15.15 -6.99 8.06
C VAL A 37 14.29 -7.33 6.86
N LYS A 38 13.41 -8.31 7.03
CA LYS A 38 12.43 -8.67 6.02
C LYS A 38 11.06 -8.21 6.51
N LEU A 39 10.40 -7.41 5.71
CA LEU A 39 9.08 -6.89 6.02
C LEU A 39 8.03 -7.61 5.18
N ILE A 40 7.05 -8.19 5.86
CA ILE A 40 5.97 -8.93 5.24
C ILE A 40 4.66 -8.32 5.73
N THR A 41 3.76 -8.02 4.80
CA THR A 41 2.45 -7.50 5.16
C THR A 41 1.37 -8.43 4.62
N THR A 42 0.21 -8.42 5.27
CA THR A 42 -0.98 -9.02 4.70
C THR A 42 -1.52 -8.08 3.61
N ILE A 43 -2.55 -8.51 2.92
CA ILE A 43 -3.19 -7.66 1.91
C ILE A 43 -3.82 -6.47 2.62
N PHE A 44 -3.53 -5.26 2.13
CA PHE A 44 -4.14 -4.05 2.65
C PHE A 44 -5.57 -3.96 2.16
N VAL A 45 -6.49 -3.75 3.09
CA VAL A 45 -7.91 -3.62 2.79
C VAL A 45 -8.35 -2.20 3.07
N ARG A 46 -9.03 -1.62 2.11
CA ARG A 46 -9.46 -0.23 2.18
C ARG A 46 -10.63 -0.03 3.14
N ASP A 47 -10.53 1.04 3.92
CA ASP A 47 -11.60 1.55 4.76
C ASP A 47 -11.57 3.07 4.60
N THR A 48 -12.46 3.62 3.77
CA THR A 48 -12.47 5.01 3.33
C THR A 48 -11.16 5.38 2.64
N ASP A 49 -10.34 6.23 3.23
CA ASP A 49 -9.03 6.62 2.64
C ASP A 49 -7.86 5.88 3.29
N GLU A 50 -8.16 4.95 4.18
CA GLU A 50 -7.13 4.19 4.86
C GLU A 50 -7.10 2.75 4.35
N TYR A 51 -5.88 2.22 4.25
CA TYR A 51 -5.67 0.83 3.88
C TYR A 51 -5.01 0.14 5.06
N ASN A 52 -5.68 -0.86 5.59
CA ASN A 52 -5.31 -1.55 6.82
C ASN A 52 -4.76 -2.93 6.54
N ALA A 53 -3.69 -3.28 7.23
CA ALA A 53 -3.09 -4.60 7.14
C ALA A 53 -2.38 -4.91 8.45
N THR A 54 -1.87 -6.10 8.55
CA THR A 54 -0.93 -6.45 9.62
C THR A 54 0.44 -6.64 8.99
N TYR A 55 1.48 -6.47 9.78
CA TYR A 55 2.84 -6.63 9.29
C TYR A 55 3.65 -7.51 10.23
N GLN A 56 4.71 -8.04 9.69
CA GLN A 56 5.71 -8.78 10.44
C GLN A 56 7.07 -8.37 9.92
N ALA A 57 7.93 -7.93 10.82
CA ALA A 57 9.31 -7.60 10.50
C ALA A 57 10.19 -8.68 11.13
N LYS A 58 10.91 -9.40 10.29
CA LYS A 58 11.82 -10.47 10.74
C LYS A 58 13.24 -10.00 10.59
N VAL A 59 14.00 -10.11 11.67
CA VAL A 59 15.39 -9.70 11.68
C VAL A 59 16.28 -10.93 11.60
N PHE A 60 17.20 -10.95 10.65
CA PHE A 60 18.15 -12.03 10.50
C PHE A 60 19.54 -11.52 10.82
N PRO A 61 20.34 -12.22 11.59
CA PRO A 61 20.06 -13.53 12.21
C PRO A 61 19.38 -13.46 13.59
N TRP A 62 19.03 -12.27 14.04
CA TRP A 62 18.54 -12.03 15.39
C TRP A 62 17.00 -12.04 15.44
N ALA A 63 16.43 -13.23 15.37
CA ALA A 63 14.99 -13.37 15.28
C ALA A 63 14.23 -12.71 16.45
N PHE A 64 14.85 -12.60 17.61
CA PHE A 64 14.20 -12.00 18.78
C PHE A 64 14.06 -10.47 18.68
N TRP A 65 14.69 -9.84 17.67
CA TRP A 65 14.53 -8.41 17.44
C TRP A 65 13.34 -8.11 16.52
N GLY A 66 12.71 -9.15 16.01
CA GLY A 66 11.57 -8.96 15.12
C GLY A 66 10.37 -8.38 15.83
N GLU A 67 9.46 -7.84 15.06
CA GLU A 67 8.20 -7.32 15.59
C GLU A 67 7.06 -7.59 14.64
N LYS A 68 5.85 -7.44 15.15
CA LYS A 68 4.63 -7.57 14.37
C LYS A 68 3.62 -6.57 14.90
N GLY A 69 2.60 -6.29 14.11
CA GLY A 69 1.56 -5.35 14.52
C GLY A 69 0.64 -4.99 13.39
N SER A 70 -0.02 -3.85 13.55
CA SER A 70 -0.92 -3.32 12.54
C SER A 70 -0.24 -2.20 11.77
N ILE A 71 -0.68 -1.99 10.53
CA ILE A 71 -0.14 -0.96 9.67
C ILE A 71 -1.29 -0.32 8.89
N ILE A 72 -1.27 1.00 8.82
CA ILE A 72 -2.30 1.78 8.12
C ILE A 72 -1.59 2.74 7.17
N ILE A 73 -2.01 2.70 5.90
CA ILE A 73 -1.50 3.62 4.88
C ILE A 73 -2.67 4.48 4.42
N THR A 74 -2.44 5.76 4.30
CA THR A 74 -3.45 6.70 3.83
C THR A 74 -3.28 6.95 2.34
N LEU A 75 -4.33 6.65 1.57
CA LEU A 75 -4.39 6.93 0.14
C LEU A 75 -5.74 7.55 -0.16
N THR A 76 -5.73 8.84 -0.44
CA THR A 76 -6.94 9.59 -0.77
C THR A 76 -7.36 9.30 -2.22
N ASP A 77 -8.53 9.80 -2.61
CA ASP A 77 -8.97 9.70 -4.00
C ASP A 77 -7.98 10.34 -4.94
N GLU A 78 -7.37 11.45 -4.52
CA GLU A 78 -6.34 12.13 -5.29
C GLU A 78 -5.12 11.25 -5.49
N HIS A 79 -4.68 10.56 -4.44
CA HIS A 79 -3.56 9.63 -4.53
C HIS A 79 -3.87 8.50 -5.50
N ARG A 80 -5.06 7.93 -5.41
CA ARG A 80 -5.47 6.85 -6.30
C ARG A 80 -5.56 7.32 -7.75
N ALA A 81 -6.02 8.56 -7.96
CA ALA A 81 -6.08 9.13 -9.29
C ALA A 81 -4.68 9.27 -9.91
N LYS A 82 -3.69 9.69 -9.12
CA LYS A 82 -2.31 9.77 -9.59
C LYS A 82 -1.79 8.40 -10.01
N LEU A 83 -2.03 7.39 -9.20
CA LEU A 83 -1.59 6.03 -9.52
C LEU A 83 -2.24 5.54 -10.82
N ARG A 84 -3.51 5.86 -11.00
CA ARG A 84 -4.23 5.46 -12.21
C ARG A 84 -3.70 6.15 -13.45
N SER A 85 -3.26 7.39 -13.32
CA SER A 85 -2.73 8.16 -14.45
C SER A 85 -1.25 7.88 -14.71
N GLY A 86 -0.63 7.02 -13.94
CA GLY A 86 0.78 6.69 -14.13
C GLY A 86 1.74 7.63 -13.45
N GLU A 87 1.27 8.47 -12.54
CA GLU A 87 2.11 9.42 -11.84
C GLU A 87 2.58 8.86 -10.50
N ARG A 88 3.79 9.24 -10.11
CA ARG A 88 4.31 8.90 -8.79
C ARG A 88 3.39 9.48 -7.73
N CYS A 89 3.10 8.70 -6.72
CA CYS A 89 2.25 9.11 -5.61
C CYS A 89 2.99 8.94 -4.30
N GLU A 90 3.10 10.02 -3.54
CA GLU A 90 3.69 9.98 -2.20
C GLU A 90 2.58 9.63 -1.22
N PHE A 91 2.92 8.86 -0.20
CA PHE A 91 1.94 8.47 0.81
C PHE A 91 2.56 8.48 2.19
N THR A 92 1.69 8.49 3.19
CA THR A 92 2.08 8.40 4.59
C THR A 92 1.29 7.31 5.27
N GLY A 93 1.77 6.89 6.42
CA GLY A 93 1.07 5.88 7.19
C GLY A 93 1.67 5.76 8.57
N GLU A 94 1.11 4.84 9.31
CA GLU A 94 1.54 4.55 10.67
C GLU A 94 1.45 3.05 10.93
N ALA A 95 2.34 2.57 11.75
CA ALA A 95 2.27 1.20 12.24
C ALA A 95 2.35 1.23 13.76
N LEU A 96 1.73 0.24 14.36
CA LEU A 96 1.74 0.08 15.81
C LEU A 96 2.14 -1.35 16.08
N ASN A 97 3.26 -1.54 16.78
CA ASN A 97 3.74 -2.88 17.03
C ASN A 97 3.01 -3.53 18.21
N HIS A 98 3.30 -4.78 18.47
CA HIS A 98 2.65 -5.55 19.53
C HIS A 98 2.91 -5.03 20.95
N LYS A 99 3.86 -4.11 21.07
CA LYS A 99 4.16 -3.44 22.36
C LYS A 99 3.58 -2.02 22.38
N ASN A 100 2.70 -1.69 21.44
CA ASN A 100 2.07 -0.38 21.31
C ASN A 100 3.05 0.74 21.00
N LYS A 101 4.17 0.43 20.39
CA LYS A 101 5.11 1.46 19.95
C LYS A 101 4.76 1.89 18.54
N PRO A 102 4.61 3.20 18.29
CA PRO A 102 4.29 3.68 16.95
C PRO A 102 5.52 3.69 16.04
N ARG A 103 5.25 3.49 14.75
CA ARG A 103 6.25 3.62 13.70
C ARG A 103 5.70 4.55 12.64
N THR A 104 6.47 5.53 12.22
CA THR A 104 6.03 6.44 11.16
C THR A 104 6.42 5.85 9.81
N ILE A 105 5.54 6.01 8.84
CA ILE A 105 5.73 5.47 7.50
C ILE A 105 5.56 6.57 6.50
N THR A 106 6.54 6.70 5.61
CA THR A 106 6.43 7.57 4.44
C THR A 106 6.95 6.77 3.25
N GLY A 107 6.56 7.17 2.07
CA GLY A 107 7.04 6.48 0.89
C GLY A 107 6.41 7.03 -0.37
N TYR A 108 6.69 6.34 -1.47
CA TYR A 108 6.06 6.67 -2.73
C TYR A 108 5.87 5.41 -3.55
N ALA A 109 4.91 5.48 -4.44
CA ALA A 109 4.60 4.42 -5.38
C ALA A 109 4.82 4.96 -6.80
N ASP A 110 5.52 4.17 -7.62
CA ASP A 110 5.77 4.47 -9.02
C ASP A 110 5.01 3.47 -9.87
N PRO A 111 3.89 3.88 -10.48
CA PRO A 111 3.10 2.95 -11.29
C PRO A 111 3.85 2.49 -12.54
N ALA A 112 3.78 1.21 -12.83
CA ALA A 112 4.24 0.64 -14.09
C ALA A 112 3.06 0.48 -15.05
N ASP A 113 1.89 0.21 -14.49
CA ASP A 113 0.63 0.17 -15.23
C ASP A 113 -0.51 0.48 -14.25
N GLU A 114 -1.75 0.26 -14.62
CA GLU A 114 -2.90 0.62 -13.80
C GLU A 114 -2.98 -0.15 -12.49
N LYS A 115 -2.39 -1.32 -12.43
CA LYS A 115 -2.52 -2.22 -11.27
C LYS A 115 -1.21 -2.52 -10.57
N HIS A 116 -0.08 -2.27 -11.21
CA HIS A 116 1.22 -2.68 -10.68
C HIS A 116 2.20 -1.53 -10.68
N GLY A 117 3.15 -1.60 -9.78
CA GLY A 117 4.23 -0.64 -9.75
C GLY A 117 5.27 -0.98 -8.71
N LYS A 118 6.20 -0.07 -8.56
CA LYS A 118 7.26 -0.17 -7.56
C LYS A 118 6.92 0.71 -6.39
N ILE A 119 7.38 0.31 -5.22
CA ILE A 119 7.12 1.05 -4.00
C ILE A 119 8.42 1.21 -3.23
N LYS A 120 8.59 2.37 -2.63
CA LYS A 120 9.67 2.63 -1.70
C LYS A 120 9.06 3.09 -0.40
N VAL A 121 9.45 2.45 0.69
CA VAL A 121 8.88 2.68 2.01
C VAL A 121 9.98 3.04 2.99
N ARG A 122 9.76 4.11 3.74
CA ARG A 122 10.65 4.53 4.82
C ARG A 122 9.90 4.33 6.13
N ILE A 123 10.50 3.59 7.02
CA ILE A 123 9.88 3.31 8.33
C ILE A 123 10.81 3.85 9.41
N GLY A 124 10.29 4.81 10.18
CA GLY A 124 11.00 5.34 11.32
C GLY A 124 10.71 4.51 12.56
N ALA A 125 11.74 3.94 13.13
CA ALA A 125 11.64 3.11 14.32
C ALA A 125 12.66 3.58 15.35
N ASP A 126 12.18 4.28 16.37
CA ASP A 126 13.01 4.89 17.39
C ASP A 126 14.04 5.84 16.72
N ASP A 127 15.32 5.56 16.81
CA ASP A 127 16.36 6.42 16.22
C ASP A 127 16.82 5.92 14.86
N VAL A 128 16.14 4.95 14.29
CA VAL A 128 16.58 4.30 13.06
C VAL A 128 15.52 4.49 11.98
N GLU A 129 15.97 4.75 10.76
CA GLU A 129 15.10 4.78 9.61
C GLU A 129 15.47 3.60 8.70
N LEU A 130 14.48 2.79 8.38
CA LEU A 130 14.66 1.65 7.49
C LEU A 130 14.02 1.96 6.14
N ILE A 131 14.74 1.66 5.08
CA ILE A 131 14.27 1.91 3.72
C ILE A 131 14.08 0.58 3.01
N PHE A 132 12.86 0.36 2.53
CA PHE A 132 12.51 -0.87 1.82
C PHE A 132 12.09 -0.55 0.40
N ASN A 133 12.42 -1.43 -0.53
CA ASN A 133 11.99 -1.34 -1.91
C ASN A 133 11.27 -2.63 -2.28
N GLY A 134 10.16 -2.49 -2.98
CA GLY A 134 9.36 -3.65 -3.37
C GLY A 134 8.43 -3.30 -4.51
N THR A 135 7.41 -4.14 -4.67
CA THR A 135 6.39 -3.96 -5.69
C THR A 135 5.02 -4.02 -5.04
N TYR A 136 4.04 -3.45 -5.72
CA TYR A 136 2.67 -3.49 -5.25
C TYR A 136 1.73 -3.88 -6.38
N THR A 137 0.59 -4.44 -6.02
CA THR A 137 -0.48 -4.80 -6.94
C THR A 137 -1.78 -4.28 -6.37
N LEU A 138 -2.52 -3.54 -7.20
CA LEU A 138 -3.84 -3.03 -6.84
C LEU A 138 -4.89 -3.97 -7.39
N SER A 139 -5.96 -4.19 -6.64
CA SER A 139 -7.04 -5.06 -7.09
C SER A 139 -8.35 -4.65 -6.43
N VAL A 140 -9.42 -5.29 -6.87
CA VAL A 140 -10.73 -5.11 -6.27
C VAL A 140 -11.11 -6.35 -5.51
N ASP A 141 -12.04 -6.18 -4.59
CA ASP A 141 -12.54 -7.28 -3.80
C ASP A 141 -13.11 -8.36 -4.72
N GLY A 142 -12.72 -9.59 -4.48
CA GLY A 142 -13.18 -10.73 -5.26
C GLY A 142 -12.20 -11.24 -6.30
N GLU A 143 -11.28 -10.43 -6.79
CA GLU A 143 -10.32 -10.87 -7.80
C GLU A 143 -9.46 -12.03 -7.32
N PHE A 144 -8.99 -11.93 -6.08
CA PHE A 144 -8.15 -13.00 -5.52
C PHE A 144 -8.94 -14.27 -5.30
N GLU A 145 -10.21 -14.14 -4.93
CA GLU A 145 -11.05 -15.29 -4.71
C GLU A 145 -11.31 -16.02 -6.01
N ILE A 146 -11.50 -15.30 -7.10
CA ILE A 146 -11.69 -15.89 -8.41
C ILE A 146 -10.44 -16.66 -8.83
N SER A 147 -9.29 -16.05 -8.66
CA SER A 147 -8.03 -16.70 -8.99
C SER A 147 -7.81 -17.98 -8.17
N ALA A 148 -8.12 -17.90 -6.88
CA ALA A 148 -7.99 -19.08 -6.02
C ALA A 148 -8.91 -20.20 -6.44
N ALA A 149 -10.12 -19.87 -6.90
CA ALA A 149 -11.09 -20.86 -7.34
C ALA A 149 -10.64 -21.58 -8.62
N GLU A 150 -9.83 -20.93 -9.43
CA GLU A 150 -9.31 -21.55 -10.66
C GLU A 150 -8.19 -22.53 -10.38
N LEU A 151 -7.59 -22.42 -9.24
CA LEU A 151 -6.47 -23.28 -8.85
C LEU A 151 -6.97 -24.62 -8.32
#